data_553f3cdd2fdb1deae3373cfd5ac2105d
#
_entry.id   553f3cdd2fdb1deae3373cfd5ac2105d
#
_cell.length_a   1.000
_cell.length_b   1.000
_cell.length_c   1.000
_cell.angle_alpha   90.00
_cell.angle_beta   90.00
_cell.angle_gamma   90.00
#
_symmetry.space_group_name_H-M   'P 1'
#
loop_
_entity.id
_entity.type
_entity.pdbx_description
1 polymer ?
#
loop_
_entity_poly.entity_id
_entity_poly.type
_entity_poly.pdbx_seq_one_letter_code
_entity_poly.pdbx_strand_id
1 'polypeptide(L)'
;LSIPRPVDRVNYIVEVCIGKNVLDLGCYDETALIKENTGKYLFTEISKVAKLHFGVDNSAQLPKEGITYSPTEKIIKGDIYNLHQMDFNQTQFDVIIAGELIEHLPNTLDFFKHIKQQHPGKKLICSTPNTTSFSNIALAFFKRESCHVDHFQVYSYKTLNTLCRVAGFNNWKIIPYHVKFTEMIERSVGVKKLFVGTSEKIVNCVETLFPLVAGGNILEIDI
;
A
#
# COMPACT_ATOMS: atom_id res chain seq x y z
N LEU A 1 18.53 15.87 -4.15
CA LEU A 1 17.59 14.75 -4.23
C LEU A 1 16.80 14.86 -5.53
N SER A 2 17.00 13.91 -6.46
CA SER A 2 16.11 13.77 -7.62
C SER A 2 14.93 12.92 -7.19
N ILE A 3 13.76 13.56 -7.00
CA ILE A 3 12.54 12.87 -6.62
C ILE A 3 11.73 12.61 -7.90
N PRO A 4 11.31 11.36 -8.17
CA PRO A 4 10.54 11.05 -9.35
C PRO A 4 9.16 11.72 -9.31
N ARG A 5 8.53 11.86 -10.48
CA ARG A 5 7.13 12.31 -10.56
C ARG A 5 6.21 11.31 -9.89
N PRO A 6 5.12 11.77 -9.25
CA PRO A 6 4.13 10.88 -8.68
C PRO A 6 3.49 9.96 -9.72
N VAL A 7 3.22 8.74 -9.30
CA VAL A 7 2.57 7.70 -10.12
C VAL A 7 1.15 7.40 -9.61
N ASP A 8 0.40 6.60 -10.37
CA ASP A 8 -0.78 5.92 -9.84
C ASP A 8 -0.32 4.70 -9.02
N ARG A 9 -0.66 4.65 -7.74
CA ARG A 9 -0.21 3.61 -6.80
C ARG A 9 -0.59 2.20 -7.24
N VAL A 10 -1.86 2.01 -7.59
CA VAL A 10 -2.37 0.68 -7.95
C VAL A 10 -1.70 0.19 -9.22
N ASN A 11 -1.67 1.02 -10.27
CA ASN A 11 -1.05 0.65 -11.55
C ASN A 11 0.43 0.31 -11.38
N TYR A 12 1.18 1.10 -10.59
CA TYR A 12 2.59 0.83 -10.35
C TYR A 12 2.83 -0.52 -9.67
N ILE A 13 2.07 -0.81 -8.59
CA ILE A 13 2.22 -2.07 -7.85
C ILE A 13 1.82 -3.26 -8.74
N VAL A 14 0.72 -3.14 -9.47
CA VAL A 14 0.23 -4.17 -10.39
C VAL A 14 1.27 -4.49 -11.47
N GLU A 15 1.93 -3.47 -12.05
CA GLU A 15 2.98 -3.66 -13.06
C GLU A 15 4.16 -4.48 -12.53
N VAL A 16 4.57 -4.25 -11.28
CA VAL A 16 5.64 -5.03 -10.62
C VAL A 16 5.24 -6.50 -10.41
N CYS A 17 3.94 -6.78 -10.27
CA CYS A 17 3.41 -8.12 -9.99
C CYS A 17 3.14 -8.98 -11.23
N ILE A 18 3.28 -8.44 -12.46
CA ILE A 18 2.97 -9.18 -13.70
C ILE A 18 3.76 -10.48 -13.79
N GLY A 19 3.05 -11.61 -13.86
CA GLY A 19 3.61 -12.97 -14.00
C GLY A 19 4.43 -13.47 -12.80
N LYS A 20 4.32 -12.80 -11.63
CA LYS A 20 5.06 -13.12 -10.41
C LYS A 20 4.24 -13.97 -9.44
N ASN A 21 4.93 -14.68 -8.56
CA ASN A 21 4.35 -15.24 -7.35
C ASN A 21 4.38 -14.15 -6.27
N VAL A 22 3.22 -13.71 -5.83
CA VAL A 22 3.05 -12.55 -4.94
C VAL A 22 2.54 -13.00 -3.57
N LEU A 23 3.18 -12.48 -2.51
CA LEU A 23 2.69 -12.53 -1.13
C LEU A 23 2.23 -11.12 -0.74
N ASP A 24 0.94 -10.95 -0.43
CA ASP A 24 0.33 -9.65 -0.10
C ASP A 24 -0.04 -9.61 1.38
N LEU A 25 0.64 -8.76 2.14
CA LEU A 25 0.52 -8.64 3.58
C LEU A 25 -0.40 -7.47 3.95
N GLY A 26 -1.41 -7.71 4.78
CA GLY A 26 -2.44 -6.71 5.12
C GLY A 26 -3.33 -6.39 3.91
N CYS A 27 -3.72 -7.43 3.16
CA CYS A 27 -4.38 -7.30 1.86
C CYS A 27 -5.89 -7.11 1.92
N TYR A 28 -6.51 -7.35 3.07
CA TYR A 28 -7.96 -7.27 3.22
C TYR A 28 -8.41 -5.87 3.64
N ASP A 29 -8.75 -5.05 2.65
CA ASP A 29 -9.24 -3.69 2.84
C ASP A 29 -10.68 -3.72 3.39
N GLU A 30 -10.96 -3.02 4.50
CA GLU A 30 -12.31 -2.88 5.07
C GLU A 30 -13.30 -2.23 4.10
N THR A 31 -12.81 -1.51 3.12
CA THR A 31 -13.59 -0.90 2.03
C THR A 31 -13.58 -1.73 0.74
N ALA A 32 -13.12 -3.00 0.80
CA ALA A 32 -13.03 -3.91 -0.35
C ALA A 32 -14.34 -3.95 -1.16
N LEU A 33 -15.47 -4.11 -0.48
CA LEU A 33 -16.80 -4.15 -1.13
C LEU A 33 -17.15 -2.88 -1.92
N ILE A 34 -16.62 -1.71 -1.51
CA ILE A 34 -16.83 -0.43 -2.22
C ILE A 34 -15.88 -0.34 -3.43
N LYS A 35 -14.67 -0.89 -3.29
CA LYS A 35 -13.60 -0.77 -4.28
C LYS A 35 -13.58 -1.90 -5.31
N GLU A 36 -14.16 -3.06 -5.00
CA GLU A 36 -14.06 -4.29 -5.79
C GLU A 36 -14.45 -4.08 -7.28
N ASN A 37 -15.48 -3.29 -7.55
CA ASN A 37 -15.94 -3.01 -8.92
C ASN A 37 -15.37 -1.71 -9.51
N THR A 38 -14.44 -1.05 -8.83
CA THR A 38 -13.89 0.25 -9.28
C THR A 38 -12.53 0.12 -9.97
N GLY A 39 -11.94 -1.08 -10.00
CA GLY A 39 -10.55 -1.29 -10.46
C GLY A 39 -9.52 -0.68 -9.52
N LYS A 40 -9.85 -0.50 -8.23
CA LYS A 40 -9.00 0.17 -7.23
C LYS A 40 -8.77 -0.65 -5.96
N TYR A 41 -9.32 -1.85 -5.88
CA TYR A 41 -8.96 -2.81 -4.85
C TYR A 41 -7.67 -3.52 -5.24
N LEU A 42 -6.60 -3.22 -4.53
CA LEU A 42 -5.25 -3.66 -4.89
C LEU A 42 -5.16 -5.17 -5.04
N PHE A 43 -5.70 -5.94 -4.09
CA PHE A 43 -5.68 -7.41 -4.13
C PHE A 43 -6.28 -7.93 -5.44
N THR A 44 -7.48 -7.49 -5.81
CA THR A 44 -8.14 -7.92 -7.05
C THR A 44 -7.35 -7.54 -8.30
N GLU A 45 -6.75 -6.35 -8.33
CA GLU A 45 -5.97 -5.90 -9.50
C GLU A 45 -4.66 -6.69 -9.65
N ILE A 46 -3.99 -7.02 -8.54
CA ILE A 46 -2.81 -7.91 -8.55
C ILE A 46 -3.20 -9.31 -9.04
N SER A 47 -4.32 -9.86 -8.55
CA SER A 47 -4.78 -11.20 -8.91
C SER A 47 -5.01 -11.38 -10.41
N LYS A 48 -5.36 -10.32 -11.14
CA LYS A 48 -5.56 -10.37 -12.61
C LYS A 48 -4.27 -10.60 -13.39
N VAL A 49 -3.11 -10.28 -12.83
CA VAL A 49 -1.82 -10.26 -13.54
C VAL A 49 -0.76 -11.18 -12.94
N ALA A 50 -0.88 -11.50 -11.65
CA ALA A 50 0.05 -12.38 -10.96
C ALA A 50 -0.09 -13.83 -11.45
N LYS A 51 1.02 -14.58 -11.43
CA LYS A 51 1.00 -16.02 -11.66
C LYS A 51 0.39 -16.78 -10.48
N LEU A 52 0.66 -16.29 -9.28
CA LEU A 52 0.11 -16.78 -8.02
C LEU A 52 0.01 -15.60 -7.06
N HIS A 53 -1.10 -15.50 -6.33
CA HIS A 53 -1.34 -14.41 -5.40
C HIS A 53 -1.92 -14.95 -4.09
N PHE A 54 -1.13 -14.92 -3.03
CA PHE A 54 -1.55 -15.28 -1.68
C PHE A 54 -1.52 -14.05 -0.80
N GLY A 55 -2.65 -13.76 -0.16
CA GLY A 55 -2.77 -12.72 0.82
C GLY A 55 -2.67 -13.26 2.26
N VAL A 56 -2.18 -12.45 3.19
CA VAL A 56 -2.23 -12.71 4.63
C VAL A 56 -2.79 -11.48 5.34
N ASP A 57 -3.84 -11.69 6.13
CA ASP A 57 -4.47 -10.62 6.89
C ASP A 57 -5.07 -11.15 8.19
N ASN A 58 -5.08 -10.32 9.23
CA ASN A 58 -5.65 -10.67 10.54
C ASN A 58 -7.02 -10.05 10.79
N SER A 59 -7.63 -9.37 9.82
CA SER A 59 -8.91 -8.68 9.95
C SER A 59 -9.98 -9.55 10.62
N ALA A 60 -10.71 -8.97 11.56
CA ALA A 60 -11.83 -9.65 12.21
C ALA A 60 -12.97 -10.00 11.24
N GLN A 61 -13.03 -9.32 10.08
CA GLN A 61 -14.03 -9.55 9.04
C GLN A 61 -13.71 -10.79 8.19
N LEU A 62 -12.45 -11.26 8.19
CA LEU A 62 -12.09 -12.50 7.49
C LEU A 62 -12.61 -13.73 8.22
N PRO A 63 -13.17 -14.73 7.51
CA PRO A 63 -13.44 -16.06 8.06
C PRO A 63 -12.17 -16.68 8.67
N LYS A 64 -12.32 -17.54 9.66
CA LYS A 64 -11.17 -18.23 10.30
C LYS A 64 -10.36 -19.07 9.30
N GLU A 65 -11.04 -19.68 8.35
CA GLU A 65 -10.49 -20.49 7.25
C GLU A 65 -9.86 -19.64 6.13
N GLY A 66 -10.00 -18.32 6.18
CA GLY A 66 -9.62 -17.42 5.11
C GLY A 66 -10.61 -17.44 3.94
N ILE A 67 -10.18 -16.95 2.78
CA ILE A 67 -10.96 -16.94 1.53
C ILE A 67 -10.13 -17.57 0.42
N THR A 68 -10.68 -18.57 -0.27
CA THR A 68 -10.04 -19.18 -1.44
C THR A 68 -10.85 -18.86 -2.69
N TYR A 69 -10.27 -18.12 -3.61
CA TYR A 69 -10.88 -17.76 -4.89
C TYR A 69 -10.54 -18.81 -5.96
N SER A 70 -9.30 -19.30 -5.94
CA SER A 70 -8.80 -20.34 -6.85
C SER A 70 -7.60 -21.07 -6.23
N PRO A 71 -7.06 -22.13 -6.84
CA PRO A 71 -5.82 -22.78 -6.38
C PRO A 71 -4.60 -21.84 -6.34
N THR A 72 -4.61 -20.76 -7.15
CA THR A 72 -3.52 -19.78 -7.25
C THR A 72 -3.85 -18.45 -6.58
N GLU A 73 -5.03 -18.31 -5.97
CA GLU A 73 -5.51 -17.06 -5.38
C GLU A 73 -6.26 -17.33 -4.08
N LYS A 74 -5.71 -16.87 -2.94
CA LYS A 74 -6.33 -17.02 -1.63
C LYS A 74 -5.89 -15.94 -0.65
N ILE A 75 -6.72 -15.67 0.34
CA ILE A 75 -6.37 -14.89 1.51
C ILE A 75 -6.39 -15.81 2.73
N ILE A 76 -5.26 -15.90 3.43
CA ILE A 76 -5.09 -16.69 4.65
C ILE A 76 -5.29 -15.76 5.84
N LYS A 77 -6.12 -16.15 6.79
CA LYS A 77 -6.23 -15.43 8.04
C LYS A 77 -5.06 -15.74 8.93
N GLY A 78 -4.24 -14.74 9.26
CA GLY A 78 -3.05 -14.96 10.07
C GLY A 78 -2.29 -13.69 10.40
N ASP A 79 -1.26 -13.86 11.22
CA ASP A 79 -0.38 -12.79 11.67
C ASP A 79 0.84 -12.69 10.75
N ILE A 80 1.08 -11.52 10.18
CA ILE A 80 2.20 -11.24 9.27
C ILE A 80 3.59 -11.44 9.92
N TYR A 81 3.69 -11.48 11.24
CA TYR A 81 4.93 -11.81 11.97
C TYR A 81 5.15 -13.32 12.11
N ASN A 82 4.14 -14.14 11.82
CA ASN A 82 4.17 -15.60 11.97
C ASN A 82 4.03 -16.35 10.64
N LEU A 83 4.54 -15.78 9.53
CA LEU A 83 4.44 -16.36 8.18
C LEU A 83 4.99 -17.78 8.09
N HIS A 84 6.02 -18.12 8.89
CA HIS A 84 6.63 -19.45 8.95
C HIS A 84 5.68 -20.56 9.47
N GLN A 85 4.59 -20.19 10.13
CA GLN A 85 3.57 -21.13 10.63
C GLN A 85 2.46 -21.38 9.60
N MET A 86 2.49 -20.68 8.47
CA MET A 86 1.44 -20.77 7.47
C MET A 86 1.80 -21.76 6.36
N ASP A 87 0.80 -22.49 5.90
CA ASP A 87 0.97 -23.40 4.77
C ASP A 87 0.85 -22.63 3.45
N PHE A 88 1.99 -22.32 2.88
CA PHE A 88 2.10 -21.77 1.54
C PHE A 88 2.39 -22.85 0.48
N ASN A 89 2.22 -24.14 0.80
CA ASN A 89 2.50 -25.26 -0.12
C ASN A 89 3.91 -25.17 -0.74
N GLN A 90 4.92 -24.81 0.05
CA GLN A 90 6.31 -24.61 -0.38
C GLN A 90 6.48 -23.56 -1.50
N THR A 91 5.53 -22.66 -1.65
CA THR A 91 5.55 -21.62 -2.67
C THR A 91 6.75 -20.69 -2.47
N GLN A 92 7.51 -20.48 -3.54
CA GLN A 92 8.54 -19.45 -3.61
C GLN A 92 7.91 -18.15 -4.12
N PHE A 93 7.84 -17.13 -3.28
CA PHE A 93 7.39 -15.81 -3.69
C PHE A 93 8.52 -15.02 -4.35
N ASP A 94 8.18 -14.20 -5.34
CA ASP A 94 9.11 -13.31 -6.03
C ASP A 94 9.02 -11.89 -5.46
N VAL A 95 7.79 -11.48 -5.10
CA VAL A 95 7.45 -10.13 -4.63
C VAL A 95 6.60 -10.23 -3.38
N ILE A 96 6.92 -9.39 -2.39
CA ILE A 96 6.13 -9.20 -1.17
C ILE A 96 5.52 -7.81 -1.23
N ILE A 97 4.23 -7.71 -1.04
CA ILE A 97 3.48 -6.45 -1.00
C ILE A 97 3.07 -6.14 0.44
N ALA A 98 3.16 -4.88 0.84
CA ALA A 98 2.64 -4.32 2.09
C ALA A 98 2.00 -2.96 1.79
N GLY A 99 0.82 -3.01 1.17
CA GLY A 99 0.10 -1.83 0.68
C GLY A 99 -0.72 -1.16 1.76
N GLU A 100 -0.37 0.06 2.18
CA GLU A 100 -1.05 0.79 3.27
C GLU A 100 -1.11 -0.04 4.56
N LEU A 101 0.01 -0.68 4.89
CA LEU A 101 0.13 -1.55 6.05
C LEU A 101 1.07 -0.97 7.11
N ILE A 102 2.21 -0.42 6.70
CA ILE A 102 3.29 -0.11 7.64
C ILE A 102 2.94 1.00 8.65
N GLU A 103 2.01 1.87 8.34
CA GLU A 103 1.47 2.88 9.25
C GLU A 103 0.60 2.31 10.38
N HIS A 104 0.03 1.11 10.17
CA HIS A 104 -0.76 0.37 11.15
C HIS A 104 0.10 -0.52 12.06
N LEU A 105 1.40 -0.60 11.82
CA LEU A 105 2.29 -1.44 12.62
C LEU A 105 2.86 -0.64 13.79
N PRO A 106 2.87 -1.19 15.00
CA PRO A 106 3.46 -0.52 16.17
C PRO A 106 4.98 -0.35 16.04
N ASN A 107 5.66 -1.24 15.30
CA ASN A 107 7.09 -1.18 15.08
C ASN A 107 7.48 -1.60 13.64
N THR A 108 7.49 -0.65 12.73
CA THR A 108 7.84 -0.88 11.31
C THR A 108 9.31 -1.26 11.12
N LEU A 109 10.22 -0.80 11.98
CA LEU A 109 11.63 -1.19 11.88
C LEU A 109 11.81 -2.69 12.11
N ASP A 110 11.12 -3.25 13.10
CA ASP A 110 11.18 -4.68 13.38
C ASP A 110 10.51 -5.48 12.26
N PHE A 111 9.41 -5.01 11.71
CA PHE A 111 8.78 -5.60 10.53
C PHE A 111 9.77 -5.68 9.36
N PHE A 112 10.49 -4.59 9.04
CA PHE A 112 11.46 -4.57 7.95
C PHE A 112 12.62 -5.54 8.19
N LYS A 113 13.15 -5.60 9.41
CA LYS A 113 14.19 -6.57 9.77
C LYS A 113 13.71 -8.02 9.65
N HIS A 114 12.49 -8.29 10.09
CA HIS A 114 11.86 -9.60 10.02
C HIS A 114 11.68 -10.05 8.55
N ILE A 115 11.09 -9.22 7.71
CA ILE A 115 10.92 -9.51 6.27
C ILE A 115 12.27 -9.73 5.59
N LYS A 116 13.27 -8.89 5.89
CA LYS A 116 14.62 -9.04 5.36
C LYS A 116 15.25 -10.40 5.72
N GLN A 117 15.06 -10.87 6.94
CA GLN A 117 15.60 -12.14 7.41
C GLN A 117 14.90 -13.34 6.76
N GLN A 118 13.59 -13.26 6.57
CA GLN A 118 12.80 -14.39 6.10
C GLN A 118 12.76 -14.52 4.57
N HIS A 119 12.95 -13.43 3.84
CA HIS A 119 12.79 -13.40 2.39
C HIS A 119 14.00 -12.81 1.65
N PRO A 120 15.24 -13.32 1.90
CA PRO A 120 16.43 -12.78 1.25
C PRO A 120 16.37 -12.96 -0.27
N GLY A 121 16.84 -11.95 -1.01
CA GLY A 121 16.87 -11.95 -2.47
C GLY A 121 15.51 -11.70 -3.13
N LYS A 122 14.50 -11.27 -2.37
CA LYS A 122 13.16 -10.95 -2.88
C LYS A 122 12.97 -9.43 -2.99
N LYS A 123 11.88 -9.04 -3.61
CA LYS A 123 11.47 -7.64 -3.71
C LYS A 123 10.34 -7.35 -2.72
N LEU A 124 10.51 -6.30 -1.91
CA LEU A 124 9.44 -5.77 -1.04
C LEU A 124 8.91 -4.47 -1.61
N ILE A 125 7.61 -4.38 -1.77
CA ILE A 125 6.90 -3.17 -2.16
C ILE A 125 5.98 -2.76 -1.01
N CYS A 126 6.26 -1.61 -0.39
CA CYS A 126 5.36 -1.01 0.59
C CYS A 126 4.75 0.27 0.01
N SER A 127 3.52 0.59 0.38
CA SER A 127 2.98 1.93 0.21
C SER A 127 2.47 2.46 1.55
N THR A 128 2.47 3.79 1.71
CA THR A 128 1.99 4.45 2.92
C THR A 128 1.64 5.91 2.63
N PRO A 129 0.66 6.50 3.32
CA PRO A 129 0.34 7.92 3.20
C PRO A 129 1.54 8.81 3.55
N ASN A 130 1.60 9.98 2.91
CA ASN A 130 2.62 10.98 3.16
C ASN A 130 2.10 12.06 4.12
N THR A 131 2.71 12.16 5.30
CA THR A 131 2.31 13.16 6.29
C THR A 131 2.50 14.61 5.82
N THR A 132 3.42 14.84 4.88
CA THR A 132 3.67 16.18 4.29
C THR A 132 2.86 16.41 3.00
N SER A 133 1.80 15.65 2.76
CA SER A 133 0.97 15.78 1.55
C SER A 133 0.29 17.15 1.48
N PHE A 134 0.08 17.64 0.25
CA PHE A 134 -0.65 18.89 0.01
C PHE A 134 -2.06 18.84 0.63
N SER A 135 -2.72 17.69 0.59
CA SER A 135 -4.03 17.49 1.22
C SER A 135 -3.98 17.73 2.72
N ASN A 136 -2.98 17.19 3.44
CA ASN A 136 -2.82 17.41 4.88
C ASN A 136 -2.48 18.87 5.20
N ILE A 137 -1.60 19.49 4.41
CA ILE A 137 -1.28 20.91 4.56
C ILE A 137 -2.54 21.76 4.40
N ALA A 138 -3.34 21.52 3.35
CA ALA A 138 -4.58 22.25 3.12
C ALA A 138 -5.59 22.06 4.26
N LEU A 139 -5.77 20.82 4.76
CA LEU A 139 -6.69 20.51 5.85
C LEU A 139 -6.24 21.15 7.19
N ALA A 140 -4.93 21.28 7.41
CA ALA A 140 -4.38 21.89 8.63
C ALA A 140 -4.83 23.36 8.81
N PHE A 141 -5.01 24.13 7.71
CA PHE A 141 -5.57 25.49 7.78
C PHE A 141 -7.01 25.50 8.30
N PHE A 142 -7.73 24.39 8.15
CA PHE A 142 -9.10 24.22 8.68
C PHE A 142 -9.11 23.45 10.01
N LYS A 143 -7.95 23.30 10.68
CA LYS A 143 -7.79 22.55 11.94
C LYS A 143 -8.24 21.08 11.81
N ARG A 144 -7.93 20.47 10.68
CA ARG A 144 -8.22 19.07 10.37
C ARG A 144 -6.95 18.34 9.92
N GLU A 145 -6.94 17.04 10.12
CA GLU A 145 -5.89 16.13 9.67
C GLU A 145 -6.53 14.94 8.97
N SER A 146 -5.92 14.47 7.88
CA SER A 146 -6.34 13.25 7.16
C SER A 146 -5.50 12.06 7.60
N CYS A 147 -5.54 11.76 8.90
CA CYS A 147 -4.91 10.57 9.46
C CYS A 147 -6.01 9.61 9.92
N HIS A 148 -5.89 8.33 9.57
CA HIS A 148 -6.83 7.32 10.05
C HIS A 148 -6.61 7.07 11.54
N VAL A 149 -7.68 6.75 12.28
CA VAL A 149 -7.62 6.54 13.74
C VAL A 149 -6.71 5.38 14.16
N ASP A 150 -6.52 4.40 13.27
CA ASP A 150 -5.72 3.20 13.53
C ASP A 150 -4.25 3.34 13.08
N HIS A 151 -3.82 4.54 12.63
CA HIS A 151 -2.42 4.77 12.30
C HIS A 151 -1.60 4.99 13.56
N PHE A 152 -0.65 4.10 13.83
CA PHE A 152 0.34 4.28 14.90
C PHE A 152 1.48 5.19 14.48
N GLN A 153 1.75 5.26 13.17
CA GLN A 153 2.90 5.99 12.63
C GLN A 153 2.51 6.79 11.39
N VAL A 154 3.23 7.87 11.17
CA VAL A 154 3.11 8.69 9.96
C VAL A 154 4.49 8.89 9.34
N TYR A 155 4.54 8.92 8.01
CA TYR A 155 5.80 8.95 7.27
C TYR A 155 5.90 10.14 6.34
N SER A 156 7.13 10.61 6.15
CA SER A 156 7.54 11.49 5.08
C SER A 156 8.56 10.78 4.19
N TYR A 157 8.82 11.30 3.02
CA TYR A 157 9.89 10.81 2.12
C TYR A 157 11.22 10.60 2.86
N LYS A 158 11.61 11.56 3.70
CA LYS A 158 12.90 11.53 4.41
C LYS A 158 12.91 10.50 5.55
N THR A 159 11.81 10.37 6.30
CA THR A 159 11.73 9.39 7.40
C THR A 159 11.72 7.96 6.87
N LEU A 160 11.06 7.70 5.74
CA LEU A 160 11.11 6.40 5.05
C LEU A 160 12.52 6.05 4.58
N ASN A 161 13.24 7.00 3.99
CA ASN A 161 14.64 6.80 3.60
C ASN A 161 15.54 6.46 4.80
N THR A 162 15.32 7.11 5.95
CA THR A 162 16.06 6.83 7.19
C THR A 162 15.72 5.42 7.70
N LEU A 163 14.44 5.04 7.66
CA LEU A 163 13.96 3.73 8.10
C LEU A 163 14.59 2.59 7.29
N CYS A 164 14.61 2.70 5.95
CA CYS A 164 15.29 1.72 5.08
C CYS A 164 16.78 1.57 5.42
N ARG A 165 17.48 2.69 5.61
CA ARG A 165 18.90 2.69 5.98
C ARG A 165 19.13 2.02 7.34
N VAL A 166 18.31 2.32 8.35
CA VAL A 166 18.44 1.75 9.71
C VAL A 166 18.06 0.27 9.74
N ALA A 167 17.11 -0.16 8.89
CA ALA A 167 16.79 -1.58 8.68
C ALA A 167 17.93 -2.35 7.99
N GLY A 168 18.92 -1.64 7.47
CA GLY A 168 20.11 -2.23 6.83
C GLY A 168 19.85 -2.71 5.41
N PHE A 169 18.87 -2.16 4.69
CA PHE A 169 18.73 -2.41 3.25
C PHE A 169 19.86 -1.73 2.47
N ASN A 170 20.29 -2.34 1.38
CA ASN A 170 21.38 -1.85 0.55
C ASN A 170 20.87 -1.11 -0.70
N ASN A 171 19.70 -1.49 -1.21
CA ASN A 171 19.12 -0.91 -2.41
C ASN A 171 17.62 -0.69 -2.23
N TRP A 172 17.18 0.56 -2.38
CA TRP A 172 15.77 0.93 -2.37
C TRP A 172 15.52 2.21 -3.17
N LYS A 173 14.31 2.39 -3.61
CA LYS A 173 13.81 3.64 -4.17
C LYS A 173 12.47 4.01 -3.55
N ILE A 174 12.23 5.32 -3.48
CA ILE A 174 10.97 5.88 -2.96
C ILE A 174 10.31 6.63 -4.10
N ILE A 175 9.09 6.24 -4.43
CA ILE A 175 8.32 6.79 -5.54
C ILE A 175 7.06 7.43 -4.95
N PRO A 176 6.88 8.76 -5.07
CA PRO A 176 5.63 9.40 -4.67
C PRO A 176 4.44 8.86 -5.48
N TYR A 177 3.24 8.85 -4.89
CA TYR A 177 2.02 8.54 -5.63
C TYR A 177 0.93 9.58 -5.39
N HIS A 178 0.06 9.75 -6.39
CA HIS A 178 -1.05 10.68 -6.33
C HIS A 178 -2.12 10.25 -5.34
N VAL A 179 -2.63 11.21 -4.55
CA VAL A 179 -3.82 10.97 -3.75
C VAL A 179 -5.02 10.65 -4.66
N LYS A 180 -5.89 9.75 -4.21
CA LYS A 180 -7.15 9.41 -4.86
C LYS A 180 -8.31 9.62 -3.90
N PHE A 181 -9.34 10.31 -4.36
CA PHE A 181 -10.57 10.55 -3.60
C PHE A 181 -11.66 9.53 -3.94
N THR A 182 -11.27 8.29 -4.23
CA THR A 182 -12.18 7.23 -4.73
C THR A 182 -13.42 7.08 -3.86
N GLU A 183 -13.26 6.87 -2.56
CA GLU A 183 -14.38 6.68 -1.65
C GLU A 183 -15.29 7.93 -1.56
N MET A 184 -14.67 9.11 -1.56
CA MET A 184 -15.42 10.36 -1.56
C MET A 184 -16.22 10.54 -2.86
N ILE A 185 -15.64 10.16 -4.01
CA ILE A 185 -16.28 10.23 -5.32
C ILE A 185 -17.43 9.23 -5.39
N GLU A 186 -17.21 7.98 -4.97
CA GLU A 186 -18.25 6.93 -5.02
C GLU A 186 -19.42 7.20 -4.06
N ARG A 187 -19.14 7.77 -2.89
CA ARG A 187 -20.17 8.20 -1.93
C ARG A 187 -20.87 9.54 -2.29
N SER A 188 -20.42 10.21 -3.35
CA SER A 188 -20.96 11.52 -3.77
C SER A 188 -21.86 11.38 -4.98
N VAL A 189 -22.89 12.25 -5.06
CA VAL A 189 -23.82 12.33 -6.19
C VAL A 189 -23.91 13.75 -6.74
N GLY A 190 -24.24 13.88 -8.03
CA GLY A 190 -24.51 15.16 -8.68
C GLY A 190 -23.35 16.15 -8.61
N VAL A 191 -23.64 17.39 -8.26
CA VAL A 191 -22.66 18.48 -8.19
C VAL A 191 -21.53 18.20 -7.21
N LYS A 192 -21.81 17.48 -6.09
CA LYS A 192 -20.79 17.11 -5.12
C LYS A 192 -19.74 16.16 -5.73
N LYS A 193 -20.16 15.19 -6.54
CA LYS A 193 -19.24 14.27 -7.25
C LYS A 193 -18.32 15.04 -8.20
N LEU A 194 -18.89 15.99 -8.95
CA LEU A 194 -18.10 16.83 -9.85
C LEU A 194 -17.09 17.71 -9.09
N PHE A 195 -17.51 18.30 -7.96
CA PHE A 195 -16.63 19.11 -7.12
C PHE A 195 -15.46 18.30 -6.56
N VAL A 196 -15.73 17.11 -6.00
CA VAL A 196 -14.68 16.22 -5.45
C VAL A 196 -13.71 15.78 -6.55
N GLY A 197 -14.22 15.38 -7.73
CA GLY A 197 -13.37 14.98 -8.86
C GLY A 197 -12.51 16.13 -9.40
N THR A 198 -13.03 17.34 -9.41
CA THR A 198 -12.25 18.53 -9.81
C THR A 198 -11.18 18.85 -8.77
N SER A 199 -11.50 18.73 -7.48
CA SER A 199 -10.54 18.93 -6.38
C SER A 199 -9.40 17.91 -6.46
N GLU A 200 -9.68 16.63 -6.74
CA GLU A 200 -8.65 15.62 -6.97
C GLU A 200 -7.68 16.01 -8.09
N LYS A 201 -8.21 16.48 -9.23
CA LYS A 201 -7.37 16.91 -10.35
C LYS A 201 -6.48 18.09 -10.01
N ILE A 202 -6.98 19.07 -9.25
CA ILE A 202 -6.19 20.21 -8.79
C ILE A 202 -5.07 19.74 -7.86
N VAL A 203 -5.40 18.89 -6.88
CA VAL A 203 -4.41 18.32 -5.95
C VAL A 203 -3.34 17.56 -6.73
N ASN A 204 -3.71 16.66 -7.65
CA ASN A 204 -2.77 15.89 -8.45
C ASN A 204 -1.88 16.78 -9.34
N CYS A 205 -2.37 17.92 -9.82
CA CYS A 205 -1.55 18.90 -10.54
C CYS A 205 -0.47 19.50 -9.62
N VAL A 206 -0.84 19.90 -8.40
CA VAL A 206 0.12 20.40 -7.39
C VAL A 206 1.16 19.34 -7.04
N GLU A 207 0.73 18.10 -6.83
CA GLU A 207 1.62 16.97 -6.54
C GLU A 207 2.62 16.69 -7.67
N THR A 208 2.17 16.84 -8.93
CA THR A 208 3.05 16.69 -10.10
C THR A 208 4.13 17.76 -10.14
N LEU A 209 3.79 18.99 -9.79
CA LEU A 209 4.74 20.12 -9.75
C LEU A 209 5.67 20.03 -8.53
N PHE A 210 5.18 19.51 -7.42
CA PHE A 210 5.87 19.42 -6.13
C PHE A 210 5.81 17.99 -5.57
N PRO A 211 6.58 17.02 -6.08
CA PRO A 211 6.46 15.60 -5.73
C PRO A 211 6.59 15.28 -4.23
N LEU A 212 7.29 16.11 -3.44
CA LEU A 212 7.39 15.93 -1.98
C LEU A 212 6.07 16.12 -1.24
N VAL A 213 5.09 16.78 -1.84
CA VAL A 213 3.75 16.96 -1.24
C VAL A 213 2.71 16.02 -1.85
N ALA A 214 3.14 14.98 -2.57
CA ALA A 214 2.27 13.93 -3.09
C ALA A 214 1.52 13.19 -1.98
N GLY A 215 0.41 12.56 -2.31
CA GLY A 215 -0.49 11.91 -1.35
C GLY A 215 0.14 10.81 -0.53
N GLY A 216 1.08 10.07 -1.11
CA GLY A 216 1.80 9.02 -0.41
C GLY A 216 3.11 8.64 -1.09
N ASN A 217 3.75 7.60 -0.56
CA ASN A 217 5.03 7.10 -1.03
C ASN A 217 5.00 5.57 -1.18
N ILE A 218 5.54 5.07 -2.29
CA ILE A 218 5.84 3.67 -2.51
C ILE A 218 7.32 3.46 -2.21
N LEU A 219 7.64 2.46 -1.39
CA LEU A 219 9.01 1.96 -1.24
C LEU A 219 9.14 0.69 -2.07
N GLU A 220 10.11 0.66 -2.96
CA GLU A 220 10.55 -0.55 -3.62
C GLU A 220 11.94 -0.89 -3.10
N ILE A 221 12.08 -2.07 -2.48
CA ILE A 221 13.25 -2.50 -1.74
C ILE A 221 13.70 -3.85 -2.29
N ASP A 222 14.98 -3.98 -2.63
CA ASP A 222 15.61 -5.27 -2.89
C ASP A 222 16.15 -5.82 -1.56
N ILE A 223 15.59 -6.96 -1.11
CA ILE A 223 15.87 -7.57 0.19
C ILE A 223 17.17 -8.38 0.16
#